data_849dbca5fc4efbd5c86b1c71d0549b1e
#
_entry.id   849dbca5fc4efbd5c86b1c71d0549b1e
#
_cell.length_a   1.000
_cell.length_b   1.000
_cell.length_c   1.000
_cell.angle_alpha   90.00
_cell.angle_beta   90.00
_cell.angle_gamma   90.00
#
_symmetry.space_group_name_H-M   'P 1'
#
loop_
_entity.id
_entity.type
_entity.pdbx_description
1 polymer ?
#
loop_
_entity_poly.entity_id
_entity_poly.type
_entity_poly.pdbx_seq_one_letter_code
_entity_poly.pdbx_strand_id
1 'polypeptide(L)'
;MLMNKRLFLIGARLFFAALNVAAIITQLTYSSQYSISFSLTNFFSFFTILSNVFATIVFVISAYYLAVGRKSSVADDVLRGASVLYMVLTGIVYSLLLSNVDVDLTLPWVNLQLHYIMPIVVVADWLYQPQRSKLTIKKITPWLVFPALYLIYTLVRGPIVNWYPYPFLDPAQAGGYGGVALYSIGVLVVLFGAGFVLMKLGNSLKRNVS
;
A
#
# COMPACT_ATOMS: atom_id res chain seq x y z
N MET A 1 -23.06 -5.04 22.33
CA MET A 1 -21.74 -4.39 22.11
C MET A 1 -20.95 -5.00 20.93
N LEU A 2 -20.84 -6.32 20.80
CA LEU A 2 -20.10 -6.98 19.71
C LEU A 2 -20.71 -6.77 18.31
N MET A 3 -22.02 -6.73 18.21
CA MET A 3 -22.74 -6.51 16.94
C MET A 3 -22.49 -5.11 16.38
N ASN A 4 -22.51 -4.07 17.22
CA ASN A 4 -22.22 -2.69 16.79
C ASN A 4 -20.78 -2.53 16.30
N LYS A 5 -19.80 -3.20 16.95
CA LYS A 5 -18.40 -3.19 16.51
C LYS A 5 -18.21 -3.84 15.13
N ARG A 6 -18.92 -4.95 14.86
CA ARG A 6 -18.89 -5.65 13.57
C ARG A 6 -19.47 -4.78 12.45
N LEU A 7 -20.64 -4.20 12.66
CA LEU A 7 -21.30 -3.32 11.67
C LEU A 7 -20.44 -2.07 11.41
N PHE A 8 -19.86 -1.47 12.44
CA PHE A 8 -18.94 -0.34 12.28
C PHE A 8 -17.75 -0.70 11.39
N LEU A 9 -17.07 -1.83 11.63
CA LEU A 9 -15.94 -2.26 10.81
C LEU A 9 -16.33 -2.53 9.36
N ILE A 10 -17.48 -3.18 9.12
CA ILE A 10 -17.99 -3.43 7.77
C ILE A 10 -18.24 -2.10 7.06
N GLY A 11 -18.96 -1.19 7.70
CA GLY A 11 -19.28 0.13 7.15
C GLY A 11 -18.03 0.96 6.86
N ALA A 12 -17.10 1.04 7.81
CA ALA A 12 -15.85 1.78 7.64
C ALA A 12 -15.00 1.23 6.48
N ARG A 13 -14.82 -0.09 6.39
CA ARG A 13 -14.05 -0.71 5.30
C ARG A 13 -14.67 -0.47 3.94
N LEU A 14 -15.98 -0.62 3.80
CA LEU A 14 -16.67 -0.39 2.53
C LEU A 14 -16.66 1.09 2.16
N PHE A 15 -16.85 1.99 3.12
CA PHE A 15 -16.76 3.44 2.88
C PHE A 15 -15.38 3.85 2.36
N PHE A 16 -14.30 3.46 3.05
CA PHE A 16 -12.95 3.83 2.62
C PHE A 16 -12.51 3.08 1.37
N ALA A 17 -12.98 1.86 1.13
CA ALA A 17 -12.78 1.16 -0.14
C ALA A 17 -13.43 1.93 -1.29
N ALA A 18 -14.69 2.37 -1.15
CA ALA A 18 -15.40 3.15 -2.16
C ALA A 18 -14.72 4.51 -2.41
N LEU A 19 -14.33 5.22 -1.34
CA LEU A 19 -13.62 6.50 -1.44
C LEU A 19 -12.26 6.33 -2.16
N ASN A 20 -11.54 5.24 -1.87
CA ASN A 20 -10.28 4.95 -2.52
C ASN A 20 -10.43 4.60 -4.01
N VAL A 21 -11.48 3.85 -4.37
CA VAL A 21 -11.83 3.59 -5.78
C VAL A 21 -12.17 4.90 -6.50
N ALA A 22 -12.98 5.77 -5.86
CA ALA A 22 -13.30 7.08 -6.42
C ALA A 22 -12.04 7.92 -6.66
N ALA A 23 -11.08 7.92 -5.71
CA ALA A 23 -9.81 8.63 -5.87
C ALA A 23 -8.97 8.08 -7.04
N ILE A 24 -8.86 6.75 -7.16
CA ILE A 24 -8.12 6.12 -8.26
C ILE A 24 -8.77 6.41 -9.62
N ILE A 25 -10.10 6.31 -9.71
CA ILE A 25 -10.84 6.62 -10.96
C ILE A 25 -10.69 8.09 -11.31
N THR A 26 -10.80 9.00 -10.33
CA THR A 26 -10.61 10.43 -10.55
C THR A 26 -9.19 10.72 -11.04
N GLN A 27 -8.16 10.13 -10.42
CA GLN A 27 -6.78 10.30 -10.89
C GLN A 27 -6.60 9.78 -12.32
N LEU A 28 -7.14 8.60 -12.62
CA LEU A 28 -7.06 8.00 -13.94
C LEU A 28 -7.69 8.90 -15.00
N THR A 29 -8.91 9.39 -14.76
CA THR A 29 -9.62 10.29 -15.69
C THR A 29 -8.92 11.62 -15.84
N TYR A 30 -8.45 12.21 -14.72
CA TYR A 30 -7.72 13.48 -14.75
C TYR A 30 -6.40 13.36 -15.52
N SER A 31 -5.59 12.35 -15.23
CA SER A 31 -4.34 12.10 -15.95
C SER A 31 -4.58 11.81 -17.44
N SER A 32 -5.63 11.07 -17.79
CA SER A 32 -5.96 10.78 -19.19
C SER A 32 -6.38 11.98 -20.01
N GLN A 33 -6.95 12.99 -19.36
CA GLN A 33 -7.42 14.23 -20.01
C GLN A 33 -6.35 15.33 -20.12
N TYR A 34 -5.49 15.41 -19.12
CA TYR A 34 -4.59 16.56 -18.95
C TYR A 34 -3.11 16.25 -19.08
N SER A 35 -2.68 14.98 -18.99
CA SER A 35 -1.29 14.60 -19.21
C SER A 35 -0.99 14.47 -20.71
N ILE A 36 0.03 15.17 -21.19
CA ILE A 36 0.47 15.16 -22.59
C ILE A 36 0.94 13.76 -23.04
N SER A 37 1.49 12.98 -22.12
CA SER A 37 2.08 11.67 -22.38
C SER A 37 1.39 10.55 -21.58
N PHE A 38 0.06 10.63 -21.41
CA PHE A 38 -0.68 9.63 -20.67
C PHE A 38 -0.49 8.22 -21.25
N SER A 39 -0.21 7.27 -20.36
CA SER A 39 -0.18 5.85 -20.67
C SER A 39 -0.83 5.08 -19.55
N LEU A 40 -1.83 4.26 -19.88
CA LEU A 40 -2.51 3.40 -18.91
C LEU A 40 -1.53 2.45 -18.22
N THR A 41 -0.54 1.93 -18.95
CA THR A 41 0.52 1.08 -18.38
C THR A 41 1.38 1.85 -17.39
N ASN A 42 1.75 3.11 -17.69
CA ASN A 42 2.50 3.95 -16.76
C ASN A 42 1.67 4.25 -15.50
N PHE A 43 0.38 4.55 -15.65
CA PHE A 43 -0.52 4.77 -14.52
C PHE A 43 -0.55 3.59 -13.55
N PHE A 44 -0.68 2.37 -14.05
CA PHE A 44 -0.64 1.17 -13.21
C PHE A 44 0.80 0.68 -12.88
N SER A 45 1.82 1.44 -13.27
CA SER A 45 3.20 1.20 -12.82
C SER A 45 3.58 1.98 -11.57
N PHE A 46 2.72 2.84 -11.03
CA PHE A 46 2.95 3.48 -9.74
C PHE A 46 2.68 2.51 -8.59
N PHE A 47 3.65 2.34 -7.69
CA PHE A 47 3.47 1.54 -6.46
C PHE A 47 2.29 2.04 -5.62
N THR A 48 2.08 3.35 -5.57
CA THR A 48 0.94 3.98 -4.89
C THR A 48 -0.39 3.44 -5.42
N ILE A 49 -0.58 3.39 -6.74
CA ILE A 49 -1.82 2.89 -7.34
C ILE A 49 -2.01 1.40 -7.02
N LEU A 50 -0.98 0.59 -7.23
CA LEU A 50 -1.06 -0.86 -6.98
C LEU A 50 -1.30 -1.20 -5.51
N SER A 51 -0.63 -0.51 -4.58
CA SER A 51 -0.82 -0.73 -3.14
C SER A 51 -2.19 -0.27 -2.65
N ASN A 52 -2.73 0.83 -3.19
CA ASN A 52 -4.08 1.29 -2.89
C ASN A 52 -5.15 0.34 -3.47
N VAL A 53 -4.98 -0.18 -4.68
CA VAL A 53 -5.85 -1.23 -5.24
C VAL A 53 -5.82 -2.48 -4.36
N PHE A 54 -4.63 -2.93 -3.96
CA PHE A 54 -4.50 -4.09 -3.07
C PHE A 54 -5.19 -3.86 -1.71
N ALA A 55 -5.00 -2.71 -1.09
CA ALA A 55 -5.64 -2.35 0.18
C ALA A 55 -7.17 -2.32 0.05
N THR A 56 -7.69 -1.79 -1.05
CA THR A 56 -9.13 -1.78 -1.36
C THR A 56 -9.69 -3.20 -1.44
N ILE A 57 -9.03 -4.09 -2.19
CA ILE A 57 -9.43 -5.50 -2.31
C ILE A 57 -9.43 -6.19 -0.94
N VAL A 58 -8.38 -5.98 -0.13
CA VAL A 58 -8.29 -6.54 1.23
C VAL A 58 -9.41 -6.00 2.13
N PHE A 59 -9.78 -4.73 2.02
CA PHE A 59 -10.89 -4.15 2.79
C PHE A 59 -12.23 -4.77 2.41
N VAL A 60 -12.52 -4.90 1.11
CA VAL A 60 -13.76 -5.52 0.61
C VAL A 60 -13.86 -6.98 1.06
N ILE A 61 -12.80 -7.77 0.86
CA ILE A 61 -12.76 -9.17 1.30
C ILE A 61 -12.94 -9.28 2.82
N SER A 62 -12.25 -8.43 3.59
CA SER A 62 -12.35 -8.44 5.04
C SER A 62 -13.72 -8.00 5.56
N ALA A 63 -14.38 -7.06 4.87
CA ALA A 63 -15.76 -6.66 5.15
C ALA A 63 -16.75 -7.81 4.86
N TYR A 64 -16.60 -8.46 3.70
CA TYR A 64 -17.41 -9.62 3.33
C TYR A 64 -17.28 -10.76 4.35
N TYR A 65 -16.05 -11.12 4.77
CA TYR A 65 -15.84 -12.18 5.76
C TYR A 65 -16.47 -11.84 7.11
N LEU A 66 -16.41 -10.57 7.52
CA LEU A 66 -17.15 -10.12 8.68
C LEU A 66 -18.66 -10.24 8.46
N ALA A 67 -19.19 -9.84 7.30
CA ALA A 67 -20.62 -9.86 7.00
C ALA A 67 -21.22 -11.27 7.03
N VAL A 68 -20.49 -12.28 6.57
CA VAL A 68 -20.94 -13.69 6.61
C VAL A 68 -20.56 -14.43 7.89
N GLY A 69 -19.90 -13.75 8.85
CA GLY A 69 -19.51 -14.39 10.13
C GLY A 69 -18.34 -15.37 10.02
N ARG A 70 -17.59 -15.35 8.91
CA ARG A 70 -16.41 -16.22 8.72
C ARG A 70 -15.30 -15.85 9.70
N LYS A 71 -14.73 -16.83 10.35
CA LYS A 71 -13.52 -16.64 11.18
C LYS A 71 -12.32 -16.34 10.30
N SER A 72 -11.48 -15.38 10.71
CA SER A 72 -10.20 -15.07 10.05
C SER A 72 -9.28 -16.28 10.05
N SER A 73 -8.67 -16.56 8.92
CA SER A 73 -7.63 -17.58 8.74
C SER A 73 -6.23 -16.93 8.84
N VAL A 74 -5.19 -17.78 8.88
CA VAL A 74 -3.79 -17.32 8.83
C VAL A 74 -3.52 -16.54 7.53
N ALA A 75 -4.09 -16.99 6.40
CA ALA A 75 -3.93 -16.30 5.13
C ALA A 75 -4.57 -14.89 5.15
N ASP A 76 -5.74 -14.75 5.77
CA ASP A 76 -6.39 -13.44 5.93
C ASP A 76 -5.53 -12.49 6.78
N ASP A 77 -4.94 -13.00 7.87
CA ASP A 77 -4.03 -12.22 8.72
C ASP A 77 -2.76 -11.78 7.95
N VAL A 78 -2.20 -12.67 7.12
CA VAL A 78 -1.03 -12.38 6.28
C VAL A 78 -1.38 -11.33 5.21
N LEU A 79 -2.51 -11.45 4.53
CA LEU A 79 -2.96 -10.48 3.51
C LEU A 79 -3.22 -9.11 4.12
N ARG A 80 -3.90 -9.05 5.27
CA ARG A 80 -4.12 -7.78 5.98
C ARG A 80 -2.81 -7.15 6.42
N GLY A 81 -1.87 -7.94 6.95
CA GLY A 81 -0.55 -7.44 7.33
C GLY A 81 0.26 -6.92 6.13
N ALA A 82 0.21 -7.60 4.99
CA ALA A 82 0.81 -7.13 3.74
C ALA A 82 0.22 -5.77 3.31
N SER A 83 -1.11 -5.63 3.35
CA SER A 83 -1.80 -4.37 3.04
C SER A 83 -1.32 -3.22 3.93
N VAL A 84 -1.20 -3.46 5.24
CA VAL A 84 -0.66 -2.46 6.19
C VAL A 84 0.76 -2.08 5.82
N LEU A 85 1.63 -3.06 5.54
CA LEU A 85 3.04 -2.79 5.20
C LEU A 85 3.16 -1.95 3.92
N TYR A 86 2.37 -2.28 2.88
CA TYR A 86 2.42 -1.56 1.61
C TYR A 86 1.89 -0.13 1.75
N MET A 87 0.85 0.08 2.54
CA MET A 87 0.33 1.41 2.83
C MET A 87 1.28 2.25 3.69
N VAL A 88 1.91 1.65 4.71
CA VAL A 88 2.97 2.32 5.50
C VAL A 88 4.13 2.73 4.60
N LEU A 89 4.58 1.83 3.71
CA LEU A 89 5.65 2.13 2.75
C LEU A 89 5.24 3.28 1.82
N THR A 90 4.02 3.24 1.27
CA THR A 90 3.47 4.32 0.42
C THR A 90 3.50 5.67 1.15
N GLY A 91 2.99 5.74 2.38
CA GLY A 91 2.95 6.99 3.16
C GLY A 91 4.36 7.51 3.51
N ILE A 92 5.27 6.64 3.95
CA ILE A 92 6.64 7.03 4.33
C ILE A 92 7.44 7.48 3.10
N VAL A 93 7.46 6.69 2.02
CA VAL A 93 8.22 7.02 0.80
C VAL A 93 7.69 8.31 0.18
N TYR A 94 6.36 8.49 0.11
CA TYR A 94 5.79 9.74 -0.36
C TYR A 94 6.24 10.91 0.50
N SER A 95 6.10 10.84 1.81
CA SER A 95 6.42 11.94 2.72
C SER A 95 7.90 12.31 2.72
N LEU A 96 8.80 11.35 2.56
CA LEU A 96 10.26 11.58 2.61
C LEU A 96 10.87 11.91 1.25
N LEU A 97 10.38 11.33 0.17
CA LEU A 97 11.04 11.41 -1.14
C LEU A 97 10.21 12.12 -2.22
N LEU A 98 8.89 12.24 -2.06
CA LEU A 98 8.01 12.65 -3.15
C LEU A 98 7.10 13.84 -2.82
N SER A 99 6.99 14.25 -1.56
CA SER A 99 6.05 15.32 -1.16
C SER A 99 6.34 16.69 -1.80
N ASN A 100 7.58 16.92 -2.23
CA ASN A 100 8.03 18.14 -2.89
C ASN A 100 8.41 17.91 -4.37
N VAL A 101 8.04 16.76 -4.92
CA VAL A 101 8.35 16.37 -6.31
C VAL A 101 7.05 16.27 -7.09
N ASP A 102 6.99 16.95 -8.21
CA ASP A 102 5.85 16.86 -9.12
C ASP A 102 6.04 15.60 -9.99
N VAL A 103 5.50 14.47 -9.52
CA VAL A 103 5.67 13.15 -10.17
C VAL A 103 4.63 12.95 -11.28
N ASP A 104 3.44 13.52 -11.10
CA ASP A 104 2.33 13.50 -12.08
C ASP A 104 1.30 14.56 -11.69
N LEU A 105 0.49 14.99 -12.65
CA LEU A 105 -0.65 15.85 -12.39
C LEU A 105 -1.59 15.16 -11.40
N THR A 106 -1.64 15.67 -10.17
CA THR A 106 -2.44 15.07 -9.10
C THR A 106 -3.36 16.11 -8.46
N LEU A 107 -4.64 15.77 -8.33
CA LEU A 107 -5.58 16.60 -7.59
C LEU A 107 -5.27 16.55 -6.08
N PRO A 108 -5.33 17.71 -5.35
CA PRO A 108 -4.96 17.76 -3.94
C PRO A 108 -5.70 16.75 -3.04
N TRP A 109 -7.01 16.57 -3.24
CA TRP A 109 -7.78 15.62 -2.45
C TRP A 109 -7.45 14.16 -2.75
N VAL A 110 -7.11 13.85 -4.03
CA VAL A 110 -6.67 12.50 -4.44
C VAL A 110 -5.31 12.19 -3.82
N ASN A 111 -4.40 13.17 -3.89
CA ASN A 111 -3.09 13.05 -3.24
C ASN A 111 -3.22 12.78 -1.74
N LEU A 112 -4.05 13.56 -1.05
CA LEU A 112 -4.34 13.38 0.37
C LEU A 112 -4.93 11.98 0.65
N GLN A 113 -5.88 11.52 -0.18
CA GLN A 113 -6.52 10.21 -0.02
C GLN A 113 -5.53 9.05 -0.17
N LEU A 114 -4.73 9.06 -1.24
CA LEU A 114 -3.89 7.92 -1.59
C LEU A 114 -2.60 7.81 -0.75
N HIS A 115 -2.06 8.95 -0.29
CA HIS A 115 -0.76 8.98 0.40
C HIS A 115 -0.86 9.19 1.91
N TYR A 116 -1.99 9.68 2.44
CA TYR A 116 -2.15 9.94 3.88
C TYR A 116 -3.39 9.25 4.47
N ILE A 117 -4.59 9.51 3.95
CA ILE A 117 -5.82 9.00 4.56
C ILE A 117 -5.85 7.48 4.49
N MET A 118 -5.71 6.88 3.29
CA MET A 118 -5.79 5.43 3.15
C MET A 118 -4.69 4.69 3.93
N PRO A 119 -3.41 5.10 3.91
CA PRO A 119 -2.39 4.55 4.79
C PRO A 119 -2.77 4.57 6.28
N ILE A 120 -3.23 5.73 6.79
CA ILE A 120 -3.63 5.88 8.20
C ILE A 120 -4.82 4.97 8.54
N VAL A 121 -5.83 4.93 7.67
CA VAL A 121 -7.05 4.13 7.87
C VAL A 121 -6.74 2.63 7.89
N VAL A 122 -5.87 2.16 6.99
CA VAL A 122 -5.48 0.73 6.95
C VAL A 122 -4.71 0.34 8.22
N VAL A 123 -3.82 1.19 8.71
CA VAL A 123 -3.13 0.99 10.00
C VAL A 123 -4.13 1.00 11.15
N ALA A 124 -5.04 1.98 11.20
CA ALA A 124 -6.05 2.10 12.26
C ALA A 124 -7.00 0.89 12.28
N ASP A 125 -7.48 0.43 11.11
CA ASP A 125 -8.29 -0.80 11.01
C ASP A 125 -7.57 -2.02 11.57
N TRP A 126 -6.28 -2.16 11.24
CA TRP A 126 -5.47 -3.27 11.71
C TRP A 126 -5.22 -3.22 13.23
N LEU A 127 -4.97 -2.03 13.79
CA LEU A 127 -4.85 -1.84 15.23
C LEU A 127 -6.17 -2.08 15.97
N TYR A 128 -7.29 -1.66 15.38
CA TYR A 128 -8.62 -1.85 15.96
C TYR A 128 -9.10 -3.31 15.92
N GLN A 129 -8.73 -4.05 14.88
CA GLN A 129 -8.97 -5.49 14.75
C GLN A 129 -7.65 -6.22 14.47
N PRO A 130 -6.80 -6.43 15.50
CA PRO A 130 -5.53 -7.12 15.34
C PRO A 130 -5.72 -8.54 14.82
N GLN A 131 -4.65 -9.09 14.25
CA GLN A 131 -4.60 -10.48 13.80
C GLN A 131 -4.86 -11.48 14.94
N ARG A 132 -5.34 -12.66 14.58
CA ARG A 132 -5.54 -13.77 15.52
C ARG A 132 -4.35 -14.70 15.58
N SER A 133 -3.65 -14.89 14.47
CA SER A 133 -2.51 -15.77 14.37
C SER A 133 -1.22 -15.07 14.81
N LYS A 134 -0.31 -15.84 15.46
CA LYS A 134 1.05 -15.35 15.72
C LYS A 134 1.80 -15.15 14.42
N LEU A 135 2.29 -13.94 14.17
CA LEU A 135 3.18 -13.62 13.06
C LEU A 135 4.61 -14.08 13.41
N THR A 136 5.26 -14.70 12.43
CA THR A 136 6.66 -15.12 12.48
C THR A 136 7.36 -14.60 11.22
N ILE A 137 8.68 -14.59 11.19
CA ILE A 137 9.45 -14.17 10.02
C ILE A 137 8.98 -14.94 8.77
N LYS A 138 8.79 -16.27 8.86
CA LYS A 138 8.28 -17.09 7.74
C LYS A 138 6.92 -16.61 7.21
N LYS A 139 6.03 -16.13 8.09
CA LYS A 139 4.70 -15.65 7.70
C LYS A 139 4.71 -14.23 7.11
N ILE A 140 5.69 -13.41 7.45
CA ILE A 140 5.82 -12.06 6.90
C ILE A 140 6.72 -12.01 5.64
N THR A 141 7.53 -13.04 5.39
CA THR A 141 8.35 -13.11 4.16
C THR A 141 7.54 -12.91 2.88
N PRO A 142 6.31 -13.45 2.70
CA PRO A 142 5.48 -13.17 1.53
C PRO A 142 5.17 -11.68 1.33
N TRP A 143 5.20 -10.86 2.38
CA TRP A 143 5.00 -9.41 2.26
C TRP A 143 6.07 -8.71 1.43
N LEU A 144 7.26 -9.32 1.32
CA LEU A 144 8.39 -8.77 0.58
C LEU A 144 8.32 -9.10 -0.92
N VAL A 145 7.52 -10.10 -1.31
CA VAL A 145 7.45 -10.60 -2.69
C VAL A 145 6.96 -9.50 -3.63
N PHE A 146 5.86 -8.84 -3.29
CA PHE A 146 5.30 -7.81 -4.16
C PHE A 146 6.25 -6.60 -4.34
N PRO A 147 6.82 -5.98 -3.28
CA PRO A 147 7.79 -4.90 -3.44
C PRO A 147 9.06 -5.32 -4.21
N ALA A 148 9.53 -6.55 -4.00
CA ALA A 148 10.70 -7.07 -4.74
C ALA A 148 10.40 -7.24 -6.24
N LEU A 149 9.26 -7.85 -6.59
CA LEU A 149 8.81 -7.99 -7.98
C LEU A 149 8.57 -6.63 -8.61
N TYR A 150 8.01 -5.69 -7.86
CA TYR A 150 7.80 -4.32 -8.31
C TYR A 150 9.12 -3.62 -8.67
N LEU A 151 10.14 -3.72 -7.81
CA LEU A 151 11.46 -3.14 -8.07
C LEU A 151 12.10 -3.76 -9.32
N ILE A 152 12.09 -5.09 -9.42
CA ILE A 152 12.61 -5.81 -10.61
C ILE A 152 11.86 -5.35 -11.86
N TYR A 153 10.53 -5.35 -11.85
CA TYR A 153 9.70 -4.89 -12.95
C TYR A 153 10.07 -3.46 -13.38
N THR A 154 10.20 -2.54 -12.42
CA THR A 154 10.49 -1.13 -12.71
C THR A 154 11.88 -0.96 -13.33
N LEU A 155 12.91 -1.64 -12.79
CA LEU A 155 14.28 -1.52 -13.28
C LEU A 155 14.49 -2.23 -14.63
N VAL A 156 13.73 -3.28 -14.92
CA VAL A 156 13.77 -3.96 -16.25
C VAL A 156 12.99 -3.15 -17.28
N ARG A 157 11.79 -2.69 -16.93
CA ARG A 157 10.93 -1.96 -17.87
C ARG A 157 11.45 -0.55 -18.16
N GLY A 158 11.98 0.14 -17.15
CA GLY A 158 12.39 1.55 -17.25
C GLY A 158 13.26 1.87 -18.46
N PRO A 159 14.40 1.19 -18.67
CA PRO A 159 15.26 1.43 -19.84
C PRO A 159 14.61 1.02 -21.16
N ILE A 160 13.67 0.06 -21.17
CA ILE A 160 12.99 -0.40 -22.39
C ILE A 160 12.03 0.66 -22.92
N VAL A 161 11.28 1.33 -22.02
CA VAL A 161 10.25 2.32 -22.39
C VAL A 161 10.72 3.76 -22.15
N ASN A 162 11.94 3.95 -21.67
CA ASN A 162 12.53 5.24 -21.31
C ASN A 162 11.64 6.06 -20.34
N TRP A 163 11.06 5.35 -19.35
CA TRP A 163 10.19 5.96 -18.35
C TRP A 163 10.24 5.21 -17.02
N TYR A 164 10.29 5.96 -15.92
CA TYR A 164 10.27 5.43 -14.56
C TYR A 164 9.16 6.10 -13.75
N PRO A 165 8.47 5.37 -12.84
CA PRO A 165 7.38 5.94 -12.04
C PRO A 165 7.85 6.94 -10.98
N TYR A 166 9.13 6.90 -10.59
CA TYR A 166 9.68 7.75 -9.55
C TYR A 166 11.08 8.23 -9.90
N PRO A 167 11.43 9.51 -9.60
CA PRO A 167 12.75 10.08 -9.88
C PRO A 167 13.89 9.31 -9.23
N PHE A 168 13.68 8.77 -8.03
CA PHE A 168 14.70 8.00 -7.31
C PHE A 168 14.98 6.60 -7.90
N LEU A 169 14.13 6.13 -8.83
CA LEU A 169 14.34 4.89 -9.62
C LEU A 169 14.84 5.17 -11.03
N ASP A 170 14.88 6.44 -11.45
CA ASP A 170 15.37 6.87 -12.76
C ASP A 170 16.87 7.16 -12.66
N PRO A 171 17.74 6.40 -13.34
CA PRO A 171 19.19 6.65 -13.31
C PRO A 171 19.60 8.06 -13.77
N ALA A 172 18.84 8.68 -14.66
CA ALA A 172 19.10 10.04 -15.13
C ALA A 172 18.87 11.09 -14.03
N GLN A 173 17.93 10.84 -13.11
CA GLN A 173 17.60 11.77 -12.03
C GLN A 173 18.23 11.38 -10.69
N ALA A 174 18.49 10.10 -10.46
CA ALA A 174 19.04 9.58 -9.21
C ALA A 174 20.60 9.70 -9.10
N GLY A 175 21.29 10.22 -10.11
CA GLY A 175 22.75 10.24 -10.15
C GLY A 175 23.37 8.91 -10.61
N GLY A 176 22.74 8.25 -11.59
CA GLY A 176 23.14 6.98 -12.15
C GLY A 176 22.62 5.77 -11.38
N TYR A 177 22.97 4.58 -11.83
CA TYR A 177 22.56 3.33 -11.17
C TYR A 177 23.06 3.18 -9.73
N GLY A 178 24.17 3.85 -9.36
CA GLY A 178 24.65 3.92 -7.99
C GLY A 178 23.67 4.63 -7.06
N GLY A 179 23.09 5.75 -7.51
CA GLY A 179 22.05 6.47 -6.78
C GLY A 179 20.76 5.66 -6.68
N VAL A 180 20.31 5.02 -7.76
CA VAL A 180 19.16 4.11 -7.75
C VAL A 180 19.35 2.99 -6.72
N ALA A 181 20.55 2.38 -6.68
CA ALA A 181 20.86 1.34 -5.70
C ALA A 181 20.78 1.87 -4.25
N LEU A 182 21.32 3.06 -3.99
CA LEU A 182 21.29 3.68 -2.66
C LEU A 182 19.85 3.94 -2.20
N TYR A 183 19.00 4.56 -3.04
CA TYR A 183 17.59 4.76 -2.74
C TYR A 183 16.85 3.43 -2.54
N SER A 184 17.10 2.44 -3.39
CA SER A 184 16.47 1.11 -3.26
C SER A 184 16.86 0.44 -1.94
N ILE A 185 18.11 0.53 -1.50
CA ILE A 185 18.56 0.04 -0.18
C ILE A 185 17.82 0.78 0.93
N GLY A 186 17.70 2.11 0.85
CA GLY A 186 16.94 2.92 1.83
C GLY A 186 15.48 2.46 1.94
N VAL A 187 14.81 2.26 0.81
CA VAL A 187 13.43 1.75 0.77
C VAL A 187 13.34 0.33 1.36
N LEU A 188 14.31 -0.54 1.08
CA LEU A 188 14.37 -1.89 1.67
C LEU A 188 14.56 -1.83 3.20
N VAL A 189 15.40 -0.95 3.71
CA VAL A 189 15.57 -0.76 5.17
C VAL A 189 14.25 -0.33 5.81
N VAL A 190 13.52 0.61 5.21
CA VAL A 190 12.18 1.02 5.68
C VAL A 190 11.21 -0.16 5.64
N LEU A 191 11.18 -0.91 4.53
CA LEU A 191 10.31 -2.07 4.34
C LEU A 191 10.55 -3.16 5.41
N PHE A 192 11.79 -3.55 5.63
CA PHE A 192 12.15 -4.54 6.64
C PHE A 192 11.90 -4.05 8.06
N GLY A 193 12.27 -2.79 8.35
CA GLY A 193 12.04 -2.16 9.64
C GLY A 193 10.55 -2.09 9.99
N ALA A 194 9.73 -1.57 9.06
CA ALA A 194 8.28 -1.51 9.22
C ALA A 194 7.66 -2.91 9.36
N GLY A 195 8.05 -3.87 8.54
CA GLY A 195 7.59 -5.26 8.63
C GLY A 195 7.91 -5.90 9.98
N PHE A 196 9.11 -5.67 10.51
CA PHE A 196 9.50 -6.15 11.83
C PHE A 196 8.69 -5.47 12.97
N VAL A 197 8.51 -4.16 12.91
CA VAL A 197 7.70 -3.41 13.88
C VAL A 197 6.25 -3.89 13.85
N LEU A 198 5.65 -4.05 12.66
CA LEU A 198 4.30 -4.58 12.51
C LEU A 198 4.16 -6.00 13.05
N MET A 199 5.15 -6.87 12.82
CA MET A 199 5.16 -8.22 13.38
C MET A 199 5.17 -8.19 14.91
N LYS A 200 6.02 -7.37 15.52
CA LYS A 200 6.12 -7.25 16.99
C LYS A 200 4.85 -6.65 17.58
N LEU A 201 4.39 -5.53 17.02
CA LEU A 201 3.19 -4.84 17.46
C LEU A 201 1.94 -5.75 17.32
N GLY A 202 1.77 -6.39 16.17
CA GLY A 202 0.66 -7.30 15.96
C GLY A 202 0.66 -8.49 16.93
N ASN A 203 1.83 -9.01 17.27
CA ASN A 203 1.93 -10.09 18.26
C ASN A 203 1.62 -9.61 19.69
N SER A 204 1.95 -8.36 20.03
CA SER A 204 1.63 -7.78 21.34
C SER A 204 0.13 -7.46 21.47
N LEU A 205 -0.50 -7.04 20.38
CA LEU A 205 -1.93 -6.72 20.34
C LEU A 205 -2.82 -7.96 20.08
N LYS A 206 -2.21 -9.11 19.79
CA LYS A 206 -2.93 -10.34 19.52
C LYS A 206 -3.92 -10.63 20.65
N ARG A 207 -5.20 -10.73 20.30
CA ARG A 207 -6.23 -11.14 21.24
C ARG A 207 -6.03 -12.61 21.61
N ASN A 208 -5.82 -12.87 22.90
CA ASN A 208 -5.99 -14.22 23.41
C ASN A 208 -7.46 -14.59 23.22
N VAL A 209 -7.72 -15.48 22.25
CA VAL A 209 -9.03 -16.09 22.06
C VAL A 209 -9.07 -17.22 23.07
N SER A 210 -9.54 -16.91 24.27
CA SER A 210 -10.06 -17.89 25.21
C SER A 210 -11.41 -18.40 24.74
#